data_9ffa53b66445a7b85d4937c43cf9e1bd
#
_entry.id   9ffa53b66445a7b85d4937c43cf9e1bd
#
_cell.length_a   1.000
_cell.length_b   1.000
_cell.length_c   1.000
_cell.angle_alpha   90.00
_cell.angle_beta   90.00
_cell.angle_gamma   90.00
#
_symmetry.space_group_name_H-M   'P 1'
#
loop_
_entity.id
_entity.type
_entity.pdbx_description
1 polymer ?
#
loop_
_entity_poly.entity_id
_entity_poly.type
_entity_poly.pdbx_seq_one_letter_code
_entity_poly.pdbx_strand_id
1 'polypeptide(L)'
;MTEMWPAPFHPSPITHTQQVPGSKSMTNRAYVLSALAAGPSTIVGALRSRDTDLMEDALRAMGTAIERDGETIRVSPGKLRSAEVDCGLAGTVMRFVPPVAAFADGPVLFDGDAHARKRPMSTILDALRALGVSVAGDALPFTVHGTGRAEGGPVEIDASGSSQFVSGLLLAAPRFERGVQIRHTGGTLPSMPHIEMTEAMLQDAGVKVQATANSWTVEPQEIRGTHWEIEPDLSNAAPFLAAAAVTGGEVRIPHWPVTTTQPGATMQSILERMGCEVELEAAGAGHTLRVRGPEAGNLRGIRIDMSDIGELAPTVAAIAACATTPSELTGIAHLRGHETDRLAALSREINGLGGNCEELGDGLRITPARMRGGAWHTYDDHRMATAGAIIGLVVDGVEVENIETTAKTLPGFADMWAEVVAQ
;
A
#
# COMPACT_ATOMS: atom_id res chain seq x y z
N MET A 1 18.01 15.27 17.20
CA MET A 1 18.51 13.91 16.90
C MET A 1 17.26 13.08 16.69
N THR A 2 17.14 12.38 15.59
CA THR A 2 16.02 11.48 15.30
C THR A 2 16.09 10.33 16.32
N GLU A 3 14.96 9.92 16.85
CA GLU A 3 14.88 8.84 17.83
C GLU A 3 15.29 7.50 17.18
N MET A 4 16.20 6.78 17.84
CA MET A 4 16.62 5.44 17.42
C MET A 4 15.91 4.42 18.31
N TRP A 5 15.18 3.51 17.69
CA TRP A 5 14.49 2.42 18.36
C TRP A 5 15.36 1.15 18.33
N PRO A 6 15.78 0.62 19.48
CA PRO A 6 16.53 -0.63 19.51
C PRO A 6 15.60 -1.77 19.09
N ALA A 7 15.88 -2.36 17.93
CA ALA A 7 15.11 -3.48 17.46
C ALA A 7 15.29 -4.68 18.40
N PRO A 8 14.20 -5.34 18.84
CA PRO A 8 14.29 -6.51 19.69
C PRO A 8 15.09 -7.63 19.03
N PHE A 9 16.10 -8.15 19.73
CA PHE A 9 16.89 -9.30 19.30
C PHE A 9 16.35 -10.56 19.91
N HIS A 10 15.93 -11.53 19.08
CA HIS A 10 15.37 -12.80 19.51
C HIS A 10 15.69 -13.91 18.49
N PRO A 11 16.92 -14.49 18.53
CA PRO A 11 17.35 -15.44 17.52
C PRO A 11 16.76 -16.87 17.68
N SER A 12 15.99 -17.08 18.75
CA SER A 12 15.30 -18.36 18.98
C SER A 12 13.98 -18.44 18.21
N PRO A 13 13.47 -19.63 17.90
CA PRO A 13 12.15 -19.79 17.29
C PRO A 13 11.05 -19.12 18.10
N ILE A 14 10.27 -18.26 17.46
CA ILE A 14 9.09 -17.59 18.06
C ILE A 14 7.84 -18.43 17.85
N THR A 15 6.80 -18.19 18.68
CA THR A 15 5.43 -18.69 18.43
C THR A 15 4.46 -17.56 18.70
N HIS A 16 3.78 -17.02 17.67
CA HIS A 16 2.94 -15.85 17.83
C HIS A 16 1.68 -15.93 16.97
N THR A 17 0.59 -15.32 17.45
CA THR A 17 -0.63 -15.09 16.68
C THR A 17 -0.86 -13.59 16.59
N GLN A 18 -0.80 -13.04 15.38
CA GLN A 18 -0.93 -11.60 15.15
C GLN A 18 -2.28 -11.27 14.52
N GLN A 19 -3.07 -10.44 15.18
CA GLN A 19 -4.19 -9.75 14.56
C GLN A 19 -3.67 -8.58 13.74
N VAL A 20 -4.10 -8.50 12.48
CA VAL A 20 -3.68 -7.44 11.56
C VAL A 20 -4.88 -6.54 11.27
N PRO A 21 -4.74 -5.22 11.36
CA PRO A 21 -5.83 -4.30 11.04
C PRO A 21 -6.19 -4.35 9.55
N GLY A 22 -7.32 -3.75 9.21
CA GLY A 22 -7.86 -3.75 7.85
C GLY A 22 -6.92 -3.15 6.80
N SER A 23 -7.11 -3.57 5.55
CA SER A 23 -6.32 -3.13 4.39
C SER A 23 -6.47 -1.62 4.15
N LYS A 24 -5.36 -0.89 4.16
CA LYS A 24 -5.32 0.53 3.81
C LYS A 24 -5.85 0.77 2.40
N SER A 25 -5.42 -0.04 1.45
CA SER A 25 -5.77 0.11 0.04
C SER A 25 -7.26 -0.10 -0.22
N MET A 26 -7.88 -1.06 0.45
CA MET A 26 -9.34 -1.27 0.37
C MET A 26 -10.10 -0.19 1.13
N THR A 27 -9.66 0.19 2.33
CA THR A 27 -10.28 1.25 3.14
C THR A 27 -10.38 2.56 2.36
N ASN A 28 -9.29 3.01 1.73
CA ASN A 28 -9.29 4.27 0.99
C ASN A 28 -10.18 4.21 -0.27
N ARG A 29 -10.24 3.06 -0.95
CA ARG A 29 -11.18 2.86 -2.07
C ARG A 29 -12.63 2.86 -1.62
N ALA A 30 -12.92 2.18 -0.51
CA ALA A 30 -14.26 2.16 0.07
C ALA A 30 -14.74 3.58 0.43
N TYR A 31 -13.89 4.40 1.02
CA TYR A 31 -14.19 5.81 1.30
C TYR A 31 -14.53 6.59 0.03
N VAL A 32 -13.69 6.49 -1.00
CA VAL A 32 -13.89 7.24 -2.26
C VAL A 32 -15.18 6.80 -2.96
N LEU A 33 -15.39 5.49 -3.11
CA LEU A 33 -16.61 4.94 -3.73
C LEU A 33 -17.86 5.33 -2.94
N SER A 34 -17.79 5.28 -1.61
CA SER A 34 -18.92 5.67 -0.74
C SER A 34 -19.22 7.17 -0.82
N ALA A 35 -18.22 8.03 -0.97
CA ALA A 35 -18.39 9.46 -1.14
C ALA A 35 -19.03 9.84 -2.49
N LEU A 36 -18.80 9.01 -3.52
CA LEU A 36 -19.34 9.20 -4.88
C LEU A 36 -20.64 8.43 -5.13
N ALA A 37 -21.08 7.60 -4.17
CA ALA A 37 -22.26 6.77 -4.32
C ALA A 37 -23.58 7.58 -4.38
N ALA A 38 -24.62 6.97 -4.90
CA ALA A 38 -25.97 7.57 -4.93
C ALA A 38 -26.70 7.45 -3.59
N GLY A 39 -26.24 6.62 -2.67
CA GLY A 39 -26.82 6.39 -1.35
C GLY A 39 -25.77 6.07 -0.28
N PRO A 40 -26.19 5.97 0.98
CA PRO A 40 -25.30 5.69 2.10
C PRO A 40 -24.60 4.33 1.97
N SER A 41 -23.37 4.29 2.50
CA SER A 41 -22.55 3.08 2.60
C SER A 41 -22.14 2.84 4.05
N THR A 42 -21.77 1.59 4.36
CA THR A 42 -21.14 1.22 5.63
C THR A 42 -19.80 0.55 5.36
N ILE A 43 -18.82 0.81 6.21
CA ILE A 43 -17.48 0.21 6.12
C ILE A 43 -17.19 -0.42 7.47
N VAL A 44 -16.93 -1.74 7.49
CA VAL A 44 -16.56 -2.50 8.69
C VAL A 44 -15.13 -2.98 8.57
N GLY A 45 -14.38 -2.97 9.65
CA GLY A 45 -12.98 -3.40 9.67
C GLY A 45 -12.01 -2.42 9.01
N ALA A 46 -12.41 -1.17 8.80
CA ALA A 46 -11.56 -0.15 8.18
C ALA A 46 -10.28 0.09 8.98
N LEU A 47 -9.16 0.24 8.29
CA LEU A 47 -7.93 0.67 8.91
C LEU A 47 -8.11 2.08 9.51
N ARG A 48 -7.55 2.28 10.70
CA ARG A 48 -7.32 3.61 11.25
C ARG A 48 -5.82 3.90 11.28
N SER A 49 -5.40 4.83 10.47
CA SER A 49 -3.99 5.24 10.34
C SER A 49 -3.92 6.66 9.81
N ARG A 50 -2.74 7.28 9.84
CA ARG A 50 -2.55 8.62 9.28
C ARG A 50 -3.07 8.75 7.85
N ASP A 51 -2.77 7.77 6.97
CA ASP A 51 -3.18 7.82 5.56
C ASP A 51 -4.71 7.73 5.38
N THR A 52 -5.38 6.92 6.20
CA THR A 52 -6.85 6.78 6.13
C THR A 52 -7.58 7.92 6.80
N ASP A 53 -7.03 8.49 7.87
CA ASP A 53 -7.57 9.69 8.50
C ASP A 53 -7.48 10.89 7.56
N LEU A 54 -6.37 11.07 6.82
CA LEU A 54 -6.25 12.10 5.79
C LEU A 54 -7.26 11.91 4.64
N MET A 55 -7.56 10.68 4.24
CA MET A 55 -8.60 10.40 3.25
C MET A 55 -9.99 10.80 3.76
N GLU A 56 -10.30 10.43 4.99
CA GLU A 56 -11.56 10.77 5.64
C GLU A 56 -11.73 12.28 5.78
N ASP A 57 -10.69 12.98 6.24
CA ASP A 57 -10.69 14.45 6.40
C ASP A 57 -10.85 15.16 5.07
N ALA A 58 -10.18 14.70 4.00
CA ALA A 58 -10.33 15.26 2.66
C ALA A 58 -11.78 15.17 2.16
N LEU A 59 -12.41 14.00 2.29
CA LEU A 59 -13.79 13.80 1.85
C LEU A 59 -14.80 14.55 2.71
N ARG A 60 -14.58 14.64 4.04
CA ARG A 60 -15.40 15.49 4.93
C ARG A 60 -15.30 16.97 4.58
N ALA A 61 -14.10 17.47 4.36
CA ALA A 61 -13.90 18.86 3.95
C ALA A 61 -14.66 19.18 2.66
N MET A 62 -14.69 18.24 1.72
CA MET A 62 -15.42 18.35 0.46
C MET A 62 -16.94 18.14 0.60
N GLY A 63 -17.47 17.78 1.78
CA GLY A 63 -18.91 17.73 2.05
C GLY A 63 -19.52 16.35 2.22
N THR A 64 -18.74 15.29 2.26
CA THR A 64 -19.21 13.94 2.61
C THR A 64 -19.43 13.84 4.11
N ALA A 65 -20.58 13.32 4.55
CA ALA A 65 -20.80 13.04 5.97
C ALA A 65 -20.23 11.64 6.31
N ILE A 66 -19.33 11.59 7.29
CA ILE A 66 -18.69 10.35 7.72
C ILE A 66 -18.82 10.26 9.24
N GLU A 67 -19.47 9.22 9.73
CA GLU A 67 -19.74 8.99 11.15
C GLU A 67 -19.15 7.63 11.55
N ARG A 68 -18.47 7.60 12.70
CA ARG A 68 -17.89 6.37 13.28
C ARG A 68 -18.76 5.90 14.44
N ASP A 69 -19.11 4.61 14.42
CA ASP A 69 -19.85 3.92 15.48
C ASP A 69 -19.13 2.57 15.77
N GLY A 70 -18.21 2.61 16.71
CA GLY A 70 -17.30 1.50 16.98
C GLY A 70 -16.42 1.14 15.78
N GLU A 71 -16.50 -0.10 15.33
CA GLU A 71 -15.78 -0.60 14.16
C GLU A 71 -16.49 -0.30 12.82
N THR A 72 -17.71 0.23 12.88
CA THR A 72 -18.50 0.56 11.70
C THR A 72 -18.41 2.03 11.38
N ILE A 73 -18.15 2.34 10.12
CA ILE A 73 -18.15 3.69 9.59
C ILE A 73 -19.34 3.84 8.66
N ARG A 74 -20.15 4.87 8.87
CA ARG A 74 -21.24 5.26 7.98
C ARG A 74 -20.80 6.42 7.13
N VAL A 75 -20.92 6.27 5.82
CA VAL A 75 -20.58 7.30 4.84
C VAL A 75 -21.86 7.68 4.10
N SER A 76 -22.24 8.95 4.22
CA SER A 76 -23.38 9.51 3.48
C SER A 76 -22.86 10.51 2.48
N PRO A 77 -23.04 10.26 1.17
CA PRO A 77 -22.61 11.18 0.13
C PRO A 77 -23.35 12.51 0.25
N GLY A 78 -22.63 13.59 -0.05
CA GLY A 78 -23.16 14.95 -0.03
C GLY A 78 -22.85 15.69 -1.32
N LYS A 79 -23.35 16.93 -1.43
CA LYS A 79 -22.93 17.83 -2.51
C LYS A 79 -21.47 18.22 -2.27
N LEU A 80 -20.58 17.80 -3.19
CA LEU A 80 -19.17 18.14 -3.11
C LEU A 80 -18.97 19.64 -3.32
N ARG A 81 -18.07 20.25 -2.53
CA ARG A 81 -17.84 21.69 -2.47
C ARG A 81 -16.35 22.01 -2.42
N SER A 82 -16.04 23.30 -2.57
CA SER A 82 -14.67 23.81 -2.40
C SER A 82 -14.09 23.43 -1.04
N ALA A 83 -12.81 23.10 -1.01
CA ALA A 83 -12.10 22.66 0.18
C ALA A 83 -10.59 22.90 0.08
N GLU A 84 -9.91 22.79 1.20
CA GLU A 84 -8.47 22.58 1.29
C GLU A 84 -8.23 21.15 1.74
N VAL A 85 -7.36 20.43 1.03
CA VAL A 85 -7.03 19.03 1.28
C VAL A 85 -5.56 18.92 1.64
N ASP A 86 -5.28 18.47 2.86
CA ASP A 86 -3.96 18.03 3.26
C ASP A 86 -3.77 16.57 2.84
N CYS A 87 -2.83 16.35 1.93
CA CYS A 87 -2.46 15.00 1.49
C CYS A 87 -1.46 14.33 2.44
N GLY A 88 -0.85 15.06 3.37
CA GLY A 88 0.31 14.58 4.13
C GLY A 88 1.34 13.96 3.18
N LEU A 89 1.65 12.68 3.39
CA LEU A 89 2.44 11.85 2.48
C LEU A 89 1.61 10.69 1.87
N ALA A 90 0.27 10.74 1.98
CA ALA A 90 -0.63 9.68 1.57
C ALA A 90 -0.80 9.63 0.04
N GLY A 91 -0.15 8.65 -0.59
CA GLY A 91 -0.19 8.46 -2.05
C GLY A 91 -1.61 8.29 -2.60
N THR A 92 -2.49 7.63 -1.87
CA THR A 92 -3.88 7.42 -2.26
C THR A 92 -4.69 8.71 -2.20
N VAL A 93 -4.49 9.57 -1.19
CA VAL A 93 -5.13 10.89 -1.15
C VAL A 93 -4.67 11.73 -2.34
N MET A 94 -3.36 11.78 -2.59
CA MET A 94 -2.76 12.53 -3.71
C MET A 94 -3.32 12.12 -5.08
N ARG A 95 -3.70 10.86 -5.30
CA ARG A 95 -4.11 10.33 -6.63
C ARG A 95 -5.61 10.02 -6.73
N PHE A 96 -6.29 9.70 -5.64
CA PHE A 96 -7.70 9.32 -5.68
C PHE A 96 -8.64 10.51 -5.46
N VAL A 97 -8.24 11.50 -4.65
CA VAL A 97 -9.10 12.65 -4.34
C VAL A 97 -9.16 13.71 -5.46
N PRO A 98 -8.09 13.99 -6.23
CA PRO A 98 -8.18 14.97 -7.33
C PRO A 98 -9.24 14.64 -8.39
N PRO A 99 -9.45 13.38 -8.83
CA PRO A 99 -10.59 13.04 -9.69
C PRO A 99 -11.96 13.27 -9.03
N VAL A 100 -12.08 13.06 -7.71
CA VAL A 100 -13.31 13.38 -6.95
C VAL A 100 -13.57 14.88 -6.93
N ALA A 101 -12.52 15.69 -6.78
CA ALA A 101 -12.60 17.14 -6.76
C ALA A 101 -13.13 17.75 -8.07
N ALA A 102 -13.06 17.04 -9.20
CA ALA A 102 -13.67 17.45 -10.46
C ALA A 102 -15.19 17.71 -10.33
N PHE A 103 -15.85 17.03 -9.40
CA PHE A 103 -17.29 17.13 -9.13
C PHE A 103 -17.64 18.12 -8.00
N ALA A 104 -16.65 18.80 -7.43
CA ALA A 104 -16.90 19.83 -6.43
C ALA A 104 -17.51 21.09 -7.07
N ASP A 105 -18.34 21.79 -6.30
CA ASP A 105 -18.85 23.12 -6.68
C ASP A 105 -17.85 24.17 -6.15
N GLY A 106 -16.79 24.41 -6.95
CA GLY A 106 -15.72 25.36 -6.65
C GLY A 106 -14.33 24.72 -6.53
N PRO A 107 -13.30 25.54 -6.23
CA PRO A 107 -11.90 25.09 -6.21
C PRO A 107 -11.61 24.21 -5.00
N VAL A 108 -10.78 23.19 -5.24
CA VAL A 108 -10.21 22.34 -4.18
C VAL A 108 -8.69 22.47 -4.27
N LEU A 109 -8.08 23.01 -3.21
CA LEU A 109 -6.64 23.18 -3.06
C LEU A 109 -6.05 21.91 -2.42
N PHE A 110 -5.00 21.38 -3.01
CA PHE A 110 -4.23 20.25 -2.50
C PHE A 110 -2.84 20.68 -2.09
N ASP A 111 -2.41 20.31 -0.90
CA ASP A 111 -1.03 20.43 -0.44
C ASP A 111 -0.68 19.21 0.45
N GLY A 112 0.54 19.16 0.96
CA GLY A 112 0.99 18.06 1.81
C GLY A 112 2.40 18.28 2.35
N ASP A 113 2.97 17.24 2.94
CA ASP A 113 4.30 17.25 3.51
C ASP A 113 5.37 17.64 2.48
N ALA A 114 6.50 18.17 2.94
CA ALA A 114 7.60 18.58 2.06
C ALA A 114 8.09 17.44 1.13
N HIS A 115 8.06 16.20 1.60
CA HIS A 115 8.36 15.00 0.81
C HIS A 115 7.28 14.71 -0.24
N ALA A 116 6.00 14.94 0.07
CA ALA A 116 4.90 14.74 -0.87
C ALA A 116 5.03 15.64 -2.10
N ARG A 117 5.54 16.88 -1.93
CA ARG A 117 5.74 17.85 -3.01
C ARG A 117 6.76 17.40 -4.06
N LYS A 118 7.61 16.41 -3.74
CA LYS A 118 8.60 15.81 -4.66
C LYS A 118 8.03 14.64 -5.45
N ARG A 119 6.87 14.11 -5.07
CA ARG A 119 6.28 12.93 -5.72
C ARG A 119 5.59 13.32 -7.03
N PRO A 120 5.69 12.49 -8.08
CA PRO A 120 5.12 12.79 -9.39
C PRO A 120 3.59 12.91 -9.33
N MET A 121 3.07 14.00 -9.88
CA MET A 121 1.63 14.28 -9.97
C MET A 121 1.18 14.58 -11.40
N SER A 122 2.08 14.94 -12.30
CA SER A 122 1.75 15.36 -13.66
C SER A 122 0.82 14.38 -14.38
N THR A 123 1.08 13.07 -14.29
CA THR A 123 0.26 12.05 -14.98
C THR A 123 -1.24 12.17 -14.63
N ILE A 124 -1.60 12.28 -13.35
CA ILE A 124 -3.01 12.38 -12.95
C ILE A 124 -3.59 13.77 -13.26
N LEU A 125 -2.80 14.83 -13.09
CA LEU A 125 -3.25 16.20 -13.35
C LEU A 125 -3.45 16.45 -14.84
N ASP A 126 -2.57 15.97 -15.71
CA ASP A 126 -2.69 16.06 -17.16
C ASP A 126 -3.86 15.21 -17.68
N ALA A 127 -4.07 14.02 -17.06
CA ALA A 127 -5.25 13.22 -17.36
C ALA A 127 -6.56 13.96 -17.04
N LEU A 128 -6.64 14.63 -15.91
CA LEU A 128 -7.80 15.44 -15.54
C LEU A 128 -8.02 16.59 -16.52
N ARG A 129 -6.96 17.28 -16.94
CA ARG A 129 -7.05 18.33 -17.98
C ARG A 129 -7.58 17.79 -19.31
N ALA A 130 -7.08 16.62 -19.74
CA ALA A 130 -7.55 15.94 -20.94
C ALA A 130 -9.02 15.52 -20.86
N LEU A 131 -9.52 15.23 -19.65
CA LEU A 131 -10.92 14.91 -19.37
C LEU A 131 -11.82 16.16 -19.17
N GLY A 132 -11.30 17.36 -19.48
CA GLY A 132 -12.06 18.61 -19.44
C GLY A 132 -12.09 19.28 -18.06
N VAL A 133 -11.26 18.87 -17.10
CA VAL A 133 -11.17 19.46 -15.78
C VAL A 133 -10.10 20.54 -15.73
N SER A 134 -10.44 21.72 -15.23
CA SER A 134 -9.47 22.80 -15.06
C SER A 134 -8.59 22.55 -13.83
N VAL A 135 -7.26 22.48 -14.04
CA VAL A 135 -6.27 22.23 -12.98
C VAL A 135 -5.15 23.26 -13.08
N ALA A 136 -4.89 23.98 -11.98
CA ALA A 136 -3.76 24.91 -11.85
C ALA A 136 -2.64 24.27 -11.02
N GLY A 137 -1.42 24.25 -11.58
CA GLY A 137 -0.23 23.61 -10.98
C GLY A 137 0.02 22.20 -11.51
N ASP A 138 1.30 21.75 -11.42
CA ASP A 138 1.75 20.46 -11.95
C ASP A 138 2.29 19.52 -10.86
N ALA A 139 2.40 20.01 -9.65
CA ALA A 139 2.82 19.33 -8.43
C ALA A 139 2.14 19.96 -7.23
N LEU A 140 2.25 19.35 -6.06
CA LEU A 140 1.79 19.96 -4.81
C LEU A 140 2.57 21.26 -4.51
N PRO A 141 1.90 22.37 -4.14
CA PRO A 141 0.45 22.53 -4.12
C PRO A 141 -0.14 22.75 -5.51
N PHE A 142 -1.36 22.23 -5.75
CA PHE A 142 -2.13 22.46 -6.96
C PHE A 142 -3.62 22.65 -6.64
N THR A 143 -4.39 23.19 -7.60
CA THR A 143 -5.83 23.40 -7.42
C THR A 143 -6.62 22.75 -8.55
N VAL A 144 -7.64 21.96 -8.19
CA VAL A 144 -8.66 21.47 -9.11
C VAL A 144 -9.86 22.41 -9.05
N HIS A 145 -10.26 22.97 -10.18
CA HIS A 145 -11.40 23.87 -10.28
C HIS A 145 -12.65 23.06 -10.69
N GLY A 146 -13.33 22.50 -9.71
CA GLY A 146 -14.58 21.75 -9.93
C GLY A 146 -15.73 22.66 -10.33
N THR A 147 -16.65 22.14 -11.15
CA THR A 147 -17.85 22.85 -11.60
C THR A 147 -19.13 22.06 -11.31
N GLY A 148 -19.04 21.06 -10.42
CA GLY A 148 -20.14 20.16 -10.08
C GLY A 148 -20.32 19.01 -11.08
N ARG A 149 -19.65 19.04 -12.21
CA ARG A 149 -19.66 18.03 -13.28
C ARG A 149 -18.35 18.06 -14.06
N ALA A 150 -18.07 16.98 -14.79
CA ALA A 150 -16.89 16.88 -15.64
C ALA A 150 -17.22 16.06 -16.89
N GLU A 151 -16.64 16.44 -18.03
CA GLU A 151 -16.98 15.87 -19.33
C GLU A 151 -16.59 14.40 -19.44
N GLY A 152 -15.31 14.07 -19.22
CA GLY A 152 -14.79 12.70 -19.37
C GLY A 152 -14.44 12.34 -20.81
N GLY A 153 -14.41 11.04 -21.12
CA GLY A 153 -14.09 10.49 -22.43
C GLY A 153 -12.75 9.77 -22.48
N PRO A 154 -12.11 9.67 -23.67
CA PRO A 154 -10.84 8.96 -23.83
C PRO A 154 -9.67 9.76 -23.24
N VAL A 155 -8.74 9.06 -22.60
CA VAL A 155 -7.50 9.61 -22.06
C VAL A 155 -6.36 8.62 -22.16
N GLU A 156 -5.21 9.09 -22.57
CA GLU A 156 -3.96 8.32 -22.62
C GLU A 156 -3.06 8.75 -21.47
N ILE A 157 -2.49 7.79 -20.76
CA ILE A 157 -1.59 8.06 -19.64
C ILE A 157 -0.40 7.11 -19.66
N ASP A 158 0.74 7.61 -19.23
CA ASP A 158 1.88 6.76 -18.85
C ASP A 158 1.82 6.50 -17.34
N ALA A 159 1.33 5.31 -16.97
CA ALA A 159 1.23 4.87 -15.59
C ALA A 159 2.37 3.94 -15.16
N SER A 160 3.48 3.90 -15.91
CA SER A 160 4.66 3.08 -15.58
C SER A 160 5.27 3.43 -14.21
N GLY A 161 5.05 4.65 -13.72
CA GLY A 161 5.49 5.10 -12.40
C GLY A 161 4.58 4.67 -11.26
N SER A 162 3.29 4.40 -11.49
CA SER A 162 2.35 3.99 -10.45
C SER A 162 0.98 3.58 -11.01
N SER A 163 0.50 2.41 -10.60
CA SER A 163 -0.88 1.94 -10.86
C SER A 163 -1.96 2.83 -10.22
N GLN A 164 -1.58 3.66 -9.24
CA GLN A 164 -2.52 4.57 -8.56
C GLN A 164 -3.10 5.62 -9.52
N PHE A 165 -2.42 5.96 -10.62
CA PHE A 165 -2.96 6.88 -11.62
C PHE A 165 -4.17 6.27 -12.35
N VAL A 166 -4.09 4.99 -12.73
CA VAL A 166 -5.23 4.26 -13.31
C VAL A 166 -6.34 4.11 -12.27
N SER A 167 -6.01 3.60 -11.07
CA SER A 167 -7.00 3.39 -10.00
C SER A 167 -7.74 4.67 -9.62
N GLY A 168 -7.04 5.80 -9.51
CA GLY A 168 -7.64 7.09 -9.16
C GLY A 168 -8.67 7.57 -10.19
N LEU A 169 -8.36 7.41 -11.47
CA LEU A 169 -9.31 7.74 -12.55
C LEU A 169 -10.50 6.78 -12.56
N LEU A 170 -10.26 5.46 -12.40
CA LEU A 170 -11.32 4.45 -12.39
C LEU A 170 -12.34 4.66 -11.29
N LEU A 171 -11.90 5.00 -10.07
CA LEU A 171 -12.79 5.23 -8.92
C LEU A 171 -13.82 6.34 -9.18
N ALA A 172 -13.44 7.37 -9.92
CA ALA A 172 -14.30 8.52 -10.24
C ALA A 172 -14.98 8.39 -11.63
N ALA A 173 -14.52 7.49 -12.49
CA ALA A 173 -14.94 7.34 -13.87
C ALA A 173 -16.46 7.27 -14.08
N PRO A 174 -17.25 6.55 -13.24
CA PRO A 174 -18.70 6.45 -13.42
C PRO A 174 -19.44 7.78 -13.33
N ARG A 175 -18.84 8.80 -12.69
CA ARG A 175 -19.44 10.11 -12.45
C ARG A 175 -19.19 11.11 -13.58
N PHE A 176 -18.26 10.84 -14.49
CA PHE A 176 -18.04 11.67 -15.66
C PHE A 176 -19.20 11.54 -16.65
N GLU A 177 -19.60 12.65 -17.30
CA GLU A 177 -20.76 12.71 -18.21
C GLU A 177 -20.65 11.73 -19.39
N ARG A 178 -19.42 11.46 -19.85
CA ARG A 178 -19.09 10.50 -20.93
C ARG A 178 -18.34 9.28 -20.44
N GLY A 179 -18.33 9.05 -19.11
CA GLY A 179 -17.45 8.06 -18.51
C GLY A 179 -15.97 8.36 -18.74
N VAL A 180 -15.12 7.35 -18.63
CA VAL A 180 -13.68 7.46 -18.92
C VAL A 180 -13.19 6.21 -19.64
N GLN A 181 -12.39 6.42 -20.70
CA GLN A 181 -11.68 5.36 -21.42
C GLN A 181 -10.18 5.61 -21.25
N ILE A 182 -9.56 4.85 -20.34
CA ILE A 182 -8.13 4.97 -20.01
C ILE A 182 -7.34 4.04 -20.92
N ARG A 183 -6.30 4.56 -21.57
CA ARG A 183 -5.30 3.77 -22.29
C ARG A 183 -3.91 4.03 -21.70
N HIS A 184 -3.26 2.98 -21.22
CA HIS A 184 -1.87 3.04 -20.80
C HIS A 184 -0.96 2.97 -22.03
N THR A 185 -0.03 3.94 -22.14
CA THR A 185 0.87 4.09 -23.31
C THR A 185 2.35 3.97 -22.95
N GLY A 186 2.66 3.79 -21.65
CA GLY A 186 4.01 3.66 -21.14
C GLY A 186 4.61 2.26 -21.28
N GLY A 187 5.66 2.01 -20.53
CA GLY A 187 6.32 0.71 -20.39
C GLY A 187 5.49 -0.28 -19.57
N THR A 188 6.15 -1.17 -18.84
CA THR A 188 5.46 -2.12 -17.94
C THR A 188 4.68 -1.36 -16.88
N LEU A 189 3.41 -1.70 -16.72
CA LEU A 189 2.53 -1.16 -15.69
C LEU A 189 2.74 -1.96 -14.40
N PRO A 190 3.24 -1.33 -13.31
CA PRO A 190 3.51 -2.04 -12.07
C PRO A 190 2.24 -2.25 -11.25
N SER A 191 2.28 -3.24 -10.35
CA SER A 191 1.24 -3.43 -9.33
C SER A 191 -0.17 -3.60 -9.89
N MET A 192 -0.33 -4.40 -10.95
CA MET A 192 -1.63 -4.72 -11.57
C MET A 192 -2.70 -5.17 -10.55
N PRO A 193 -2.39 -5.97 -9.50
CA PRO A 193 -3.39 -6.37 -8.50
C PRO A 193 -4.11 -5.19 -7.83
N HIS A 194 -3.49 -4.01 -7.72
CA HIS A 194 -4.16 -2.82 -7.19
C HIS A 194 -5.19 -2.22 -8.16
N ILE A 195 -5.02 -2.39 -9.46
CA ILE A 195 -6.03 -2.02 -10.46
C ILE A 195 -7.17 -3.04 -10.42
N GLU A 196 -6.84 -4.33 -10.39
CA GLU A 196 -7.83 -5.42 -10.24
C GLU A 196 -8.66 -5.27 -8.95
N MET A 197 -8.04 -4.85 -7.84
CA MET A 197 -8.74 -4.47 -6.60
C MET A 197 -9.74 -3.32 -6.85
N THR A 198 -9.34 -2.33 -7.62
CA THR A 198 -10.24 -1.20 -7.96
C THR A 198 -11.40 -1.66 -8.82
N GLU A 199 -11.14 -2.51 -9.82
CA GLU A 199 -12.18 -3.10 -10.68
C GLU A 199 -13.17 -3.94 -9.86
N ALA A 200 -12.67 -4.82 -8.98
CA ALA A 200 -13.51 -5.66 -8.13
C ALA A 200 -14.41 -4.81 -7.22
N MET A 201 -13.86 -3.80 -6.55
CA MET A 201 -14.64 -2.92 -5.67
C MET A 201 -15.65 -2.06 -6.46
N LEU A 202 -15.33 -1.62 -7.67
CA LEU A 202 -16.30 -0.98 -8.56
C LEU A 202 -17.45 -1.92 -8.93
N GLN A 203 -17.14 -3.20 -9.23
CA GLN A 203 -18.15 -4.22 -9.53
C GLN A 203 -19.06 -4.49 -8.32
N ASP A 204 -18.50 -4.57 -7.11
CA ASP A 204 -19.27 -4.70 -5.86
C ASP A 204 -20.22 -3.52 -5.65
N ALA A 205 -19.80 -2.31 -6.05
CA ALA A 205 -20.64 -1.11 -6.05
C ALA A 205 -21.59 -1.02 -7.27
N GLY A 206 -21.67 -2.08 -8.07
CA GLY A 206 -22.58 -2.21 -9.22
C GLY A 206 -22.11 -1.57 -10.51
N VAL A 207 -20.86 -1.13 -10.57
CA VAL A 207 -20.27 -0.48 -11.75
C VAL A 207 -19.65 -1.54 -12.66
N LYS A 208 -19.94 -1.47 -13.96
CA LYS A 208 -19.32 -2.33 -14.96
C LYS A 208 -18.05 -1.68 -15.48
N VAL A 209 -16.96 -2.42 -15.43
CA VAL A 209 -15.66 -2.04 -15.99
C VAL A 209 -15.34 -3.01 -17.14
N GLN A 210 -14.96 -2.48 -18.29
CA GLN A 210 -14.43 -3.27 -19.41
C GLN A 210 -12.91 -3.08 -19.42
N ALA A 211 -12.17 -4.14 -19.15
CA ALA A 211 -10.71 -4.11 -19.06
C ALA A 211 -10.07 -4.97 -20.17
N THR A 212 -8.94 -4.52 -20.66
CA THR A 212 -7.98 -5.27 -21.48
C THR A 212 -6.60 -5.15 -20.83
N ALA A 213 -5.57 -5.72 -21.43
CA ALA A 213 -4.22 -5.68 -20.87
C ALA A 213 -3.70 -4.24 -20.56
N ASN A 214 -4.11 -3.23 -21.36
CA ASN A 214 -3.60 -1.86 -21.27
C ASN A 214 -4.70 -0.79 -21.34
N SER A 215 -5.98 -1.17 -21.24
CA SER A 215 -7.05 -0.19 -21.30
C SER A 215 -8.25 -0.57 -20.45
N TRP A 216 -8.93 0.44 -19.92
CA TRP A 216 -10.10 0.33 -19.07
C TRP A 216 -11.16 1.30 -19.54
N THR A 217 -12.38 0.82 -19.70
CA THR A 217 -13.53 1.64 -20.10
C THR A 217 -14.62 1.52 -19.05
N VAL A 218 -15.05 2.65 -18.55
CA VAL A 218 -16.18 2.79 -17.62
C VAL A 218 -17.15 3.80 -18.21
N GLU A 219 -18.33 3.32 -18.58
CA GLU A 219 -19.43 4.18 -19.04
C GLU A 219 -20.05 4.93 -17.84
N PRO A 220 -20.75 6.06 -18.09
CA PRO A 220 -21.50 6.76 -17.04
C PRO A 220 -22.48 5.82 -16.33
N GLN A 221 -22.36 5.67 -15.04
CA GLN A 221 -23.17 4.76 -14.23
C GLN A 221 -23.36 5.31 -12.82
N GLU A 222 -24.37 4.80 -12.14
CA GLU A 222 -24.56 5.03 -10.73
C GLU A 222 -23.67 4.12 -9.90
N ILE A 223 -22.94 4.68 -8.94
CA ILE A 223 -22.23 3.93 -7.90
C ILE A 223 -23.23 3.67 -6.77
N ARG A 224 -23.52 2.43 -6.44
CA ARG A 224 -24.45 2.08 -5.37
C ARG A 224 -23.83 2.26 -4.00
N GLY A 225 -24.63 2.70 -3.02
CA GLY A 225 -24.27 2.56 -1.62
C GLY A 225 -24.04 1.10 -1.27
N THR A 226 -22.91 0.79 -0.62
CA THR A 226 -22.41 -0.58 -0.44
C THR A 226 -22.06 -0.84 1.02
N HIS A 227 -22.24 -2.06 1.47
CA HIS A 227 -21.69 -2.54 2.72
C HIS A 227 -20.31 -3.15 2.43
N TRP A 228 -19.26 -2.50 2.95
CA TRP A 228 -17.88 -2.92 2.78
C TRP A 228 -17.39 -3.69 3.99
N GLU A 229 -16.93 -4.91 3.81
CA GLU A 229 -16.14 -5.66 4.79
C GLU A 229 -14.68 -5.60 4.34
N ILE A 230 -13.85 -4.94 5.14
CA ILE A 230 -12.43 -4.74 4.80
C ILE A 230 -11.62 -5.92 5.31
N GLU A 231 -10.93 -6.60 4.40
CA GLU A 231 -10.00 -7.68 4.72
C GLU A 231 -8.82 -7.17 5.56
N PRO A 232 -8.17 -8.04 6.39
CA PRO A 232 -6.89 -7.71 7.00
C PRO A 232 -5.87 -7.23 5.96
N ASP A 233 -4.97 -6.32 6.32
CA ASP A 233 -3.92 -5.84 5.44
C ASP A 233 -2.80 -6.87 5.29
N LEU A 234 -2.79 -7.60 4.19
CA LEU A 234 -1.85 -8.70 3.96
C LEU A 234 -0.41 -8.20 3.74
N SER A 235 -0.25 -6.96 3.30
CA SER A 235 1.07 -6.34 3.19
C SER A 235 1.64 -5.95 4.55
N ASN A 236 0.77 -5.54 5.49
CA ASN A 236 1.14 -5.29 6.88
C ASN A 236 1.30 -6.59 7.69
N ALA A 237 0.71 -7.70 7.27
CA ALA A 237 0.98 -9.03 7.82
C ALA A 237 2.39 -9.54 7.49
N ALA A 238 2.95 -9.11 6.35
CA ALA A 238 4.21 -9.63 5.83
C ALA A 238 5.40 -9.53 6.80
N PRO A 239 5.64 -8.45 7.58
CA PRO A 239 6.70 -8.41 8.57
C PRO A 239 6.58 -9.48 9.66
N PHE A 240 5.37 -9.77 10.13
CA PHE A 240 5.13 -10.80 11.14
C PHE A 240 5.37 -12.21 10.58
N LEU A 241 4.95 -12.46 9.35
CA LEU A 241 5.25 -13.71 8.64
C LEU A 241 6.78 -13.86 8.40
N ALA A 242 7.45 -12.74 8.11
CA ALA A 242 8.91 -12.72 7.99
C ALA A 242 9.61 -13.07 9.30
N ALA A 243 9.07 -12.68 10.45
CA ALA A 243 9.60 -13.03 11.76
C ALA A 243 9.66 -14.55 11.96
N ALA A 244 8.61 -15.29 11.55
CA ALA A 244 8.66 -16.77 11.54
C ALA A 244 9.79 -17.29 10.65
N ALA A 245 9.94 -16.75 9.45
CA ALA A 245 10.93 -17.20 8.48
C ALA A 245 12.36 -17.04 8.98
N VAL A 246 12.71 -15.88 9.55
CA VAL A 246 14.09 -15.57 9.96
C VAL A 246 14.48 -16.22 11.30
N THR A 247 13.51 -16.48 12.19
CA THR A 247 13.77 -17.10 13.51
C THR A 247 13.61 -18.63 13.50
N GLY A 248 13.00 -19.22 12.43
CA GLY A 248 12.62 -20.63 12.41
C GLY A 248 11.41 -20.95 13.29
N GLY A 249 10.64 -19.94 13.68
CA GLY A 249 9.48 -20.03 14.53
C GLY A 249 8.16 -20.21 13.77
N GLU A 250 7.04 -19.99 14.44
CA GLU A 250 5.69 -20.08 13.88
C GLU A 250 4.90 -18.80 14.12
N VAL A 251 4.27 -18.28 13.07
CA VAL A 251 3.34 -17.16 13.16
C VAL A 251 2.01 -17.52 12.50
N ARG A 252 0.93 -17.11 13.14
CA ARG A 252 -0.45 -17.30 12.69
C ARG A 252 -1.12 -15.94 12.46
N ILE A 253 -1.76 -15.76 11.32
CA ILE A 253 -2.55 -14.58 10.98
C ILE A 253 -4.01 -15.00 10.80
N PRO A 254 -4.90 -14.68 11.75
CA PRO A 254 -6.32 -14.95 11.64
C PRO A 254 -7.02 -14.14 10.55
N HIS A 255 -8.19 -14.59 10.13
CA HIS A 255 -9.04 -13.96 9.12
C HIS A 255 -8.38 -13.80 7.75
N TRP A 256 -7.40 -14.66 7.43
CA TRP A 256 -6.77 -14.64 6.11
C TRP A 256 -7.79 -15.01 5.02
N PRO A 257 -7.96 -14.19 3.98
CA PRO A 257 -8.91 -14.46 2.91
C PRO A 257 -8.46 -15.63 2.02
N VAL A 258 -9.40 -16.47 1.61
CA VAL A 258 -9.15 -17.60 0.67
C VAL A 258 -8.86 -17.07 -0.73
N THR A 259 -9.60 -16.04 -1.12
CA THR A 259 -9.44 -15.34 -2.40
C THR A 259 -9.38 -13.85 -2.13
N THR A 260 -8.45 -13.15 -2.75
CA THR A 260 -8.27 -11.72 -2.56
C THR A 260 -7.57 -11.09 -3.74
N THR A 261 -7.79 -9.81 -3.95
CA THR A 261 -7.03 -8.97 -4.87
C THR A 261 -5.81 -8.31 -4.23
N GLN A 262 -5.58 -8.53 -2.93
CA GLN A 262 -4.42 -7.95 -2.25
C GLN A 262 -3.14 -8.65 -2.69
N PRO A 263 -2.14 -7.92 -3.25
CA PRO A 263 -0.86 -8.50 -3.66
C PRO A 263 -0.08 -9.11 -2.49
N GLY A 264 -0.37 -8.69 -1.25
CA GLY A 264 0.23 -9.25 -0.03
C GLY A 264 0.02 -10.75 0.15
N ALA A 265 -1.03 -11.32 -0.47
CA ALA A 265 -1.27 -12.77 -0.44
C ALA A 265 -0.12 -13.59 -1.07
N THR A 266 0.65 -12.98 -1.97
CA THR A 266 1.81 -13.63 -2.62
C THR A 266 2.91 -14.00 -1.62
N MET A 267 2.91 -13.42 -0.40
CA MET A 267 3.84 -13.81 0.67
C MET A 267 3.78 -15.31 0.97
N GLN A 268 2.64 -15.97 0.80
CA GLN A 268 2.53 -17.43 0.97
C GLN A 268 3.52 -18.17 0.06
N SER A 269 3.42 -17.94 -1.25
CA SER A 269 4.30 -18.62 -2.23
C SER A 269 5.75 -18.17 -2.12
N ILE A 270 6.03 -16.92 -1.73
CA ILE A 270 7.39 -16.43 -1.48
C ILE A 270 8.01 -17.22 -0.34
N LEU A 271 7.33 -17.34 0.79
CA LEU A 271 7.82 -18.02 1.98
C LEU A 271 7.99 -19.53 1.75
N GLU A 272 7.06 -20.19 1.04
CA GLU A 272 7.21 -21.59 0.62
C GLU A 272 8.50 -21.80 -0.21
N ARG A 273 8.73 -20.94 -1.20
CA ARG A 273 9.93 -20.98 -2.04
C ARG A 273 11.21 -20.72 -1.25
N MET A 274 11.13 -19.93 -0.18
CA MET A 274 12.25 -19.66 0.73
C MET A 274 12.45 -20.76 1.80
N GLY A 275 11.60 -21.79 1.82
CA GLY A 275 11.75 -22.98 2.64
C GLY A 275 10.87 -23.03 3.88
N CYS A 276 9.90 -22.13 4.01
CA CYS A 276 8.91 -22.18 5.09
C CYS A 276 7.79 -23.20 4.79
N GLU A 277 7.18 -23.73 5.85
CA GLU A 277 5.90 -24.42 5.76
C GLU A 277 4.78 -23.39 5.84
N VAL A 278 3.87 -23.40 4.87
CA VAL A 278 2.75 -22.45 4.79
C VAL A 278 1.46 -23.23 4.68
N GLU A 279 0.51 -22.97 5.56
CA GLU A 279 -0.77 -23.67 5.60
C GLU A 279 -1.91 -22.71 5.88
N LEU A 280 -2.98 -22.81 5.08
CA LEU A 280 -4.22 -22.09 5.30
C LEU A 280 -5.21 -23.00 6.04
N GLU A 281 -5.31 -22.82 7.35
CA GLU A 281 -6.13 -23.61 8.24
C GLU A 281 -7.56 -23.06 8.33
N ALA A 282 -8.58 -23.92 8.22
CA ALA A 282 -9.96 -23.51 8.51
C ALA A 282 -10.11 -23.18 10.00
N ALA A 283 -10.67 -22.01 10.31
CA ALA A 283 -10.85 -21.53 11.68
C ALA A 283 -12.23 -20.85 11.84
N GLY A 284 -13.19 -21.58 12.41
CA GLY A 284 -14.56 -21.10 12.56
C GLY A 284 -15.19 -20.76 11.20
N ALA A 285 -15.67 -19.52 11.04
CA ALA A 285 -16.25 -19.03 9.77
C ALA A 285 -15.21 -18.51 8.76
N GLY A 286 -13.92 -18.52 9.09
CA GLY A 286 -12.83 -17.98 8.27
C GLY A 286 -11.64 -18.93 8.21
N HIS A 287 -10.48 -18.37 7.88
CA HIS A 287 -9.23 -19.11 7.80
C HIS A 287 -8.13 -18.37 8.58
N THR A 288 -7.14 -19.13 9.00
CA THR A 288 -5.91 -18.63 9.62
C THR A 288 -4.73 -19.05 8.75
N LEU A 289 -3.91 -18.11 8.32
CA LEU A 289 -2.63 -18.45 7.69
C LEU A 289 -1.61 -18.80 8.76
N ARG A 290 -1.07 -20.03 8.71
CA ARG A 290 0.05 -20.48 9.52
C ARG A 290 1.31 -20.53 8.69
N VAL A 291 2.36 -19.88 9.17
CA VAL A 291 3.69 -19.96 8.60
C VAL A 291 4.67 -20.43 9.65
N ARG A 292 5.42 -21.48 9.32
CA ARG A 292 6.54 -21.96 10.12
C ARG A 292 7.83 -21.80 9.33
N GLY A 293 8.79 -21.10 9.92
CA GLY A 293 10.12 -20.93 9.35
C GLY A 293 10.92 -22.23 9.32
N PRO A 294 11.89 -22.37 8.42
CA PRO A 294 12.79 -23.51 8.40
C PRO A 294 13.73 -23.50 9.61
N GLU A 295 14.31 -24.66 9.94
CA GLU A 295 15.37 -24.71 10.95
C GLU A 295 16.49 -23.70 10.63
N ALA A 296 17.14 -23.19 11.68
CA ALA A 296 18.23 -22.22 11.56
C ALA A 296 19.30 -22.69 10.54
N GLY A 297 19.68 -21.81 9.63
CA GLY A 297 20.63 -22.11 8.55
C GLY A 297 20.02 -22.75 7.29
N ASN A 298 18.69 -22.97 7.24
CA ASN A 298 18.01 -23.56 6.09
C ASN A 298 17.11 -22.57 5.32
N LEU A 299 17.04 -21.30 5.74
CA LEU A 299 16.33 -20.27 5.00
C LEU A 299 17.01 -19.99 3.67
N ARG A 300 16.28 -20.18 2.57
CA ARG A 300 16.80 -20.07 1.20
C ARG A 300 16.55 -18.70 0.62
N GLY A 301 17.44 -18.22 -0.25
CA GLY A 301 17.21 -17.07 -1.11
C GLY A 301 16.19 -17.37 -2.20
N ILE A 302 15.78 -16.31 -2.91
CA ILE A 302 14.74 -16.38 -3.93
C ILE A 302 15.12 -15.55 -5.16
N ARG A 303 14.77 -16.04 -6.35
CA ARG A 303 14.74 -15.24 -7.58
C ARG A 303 13.30 -15.00 -7.96
N ILE A 304 12.90 -13.74 -8.05
CA ILE A 304 11.49 -13.38 -8.28
C ILE A 304 11.36 -12.02 -8.97
N ASP A 305 10.45 -11.98 -9.94
CA ASP A 305 9.91 -10.73 -10.47
C ASP A 305 8.85 -10.20 -9.50
N MET A 306 9.04 -8.99 -9.03
CA MET A 306 8.17 -8.33 -8.06
C MET A 306 7.40 -7.14 -8.67
N SER A 307 7.29 -7.05 -9.98
CA SER A 307 6.61 -5.95 -10.66
C SER A 307 5.17 -5.74 -10.18
N ASP A 308 4.46 -6.82 -9.88
CA ASP A 308 3.09 -6.80 -9.37
C ASP A 308 2.97 -6.68 -7.84
N ILE A 309 4.06 -6.93 -7.13
CA ILE A 309 4.11 -7.04 -5.67
C ILE A 309 5.21 -6.17 -5.04
N GLY A 310 5.57 -5.08 -5.70
CA GLY A 310 6.70 -4.22 -5.30
C GLY A 310 6.64 -3.72 -3.86
N GLU A 311 5.45 -3.57 -3.31
CA GLU A 311 5.27 -3.19 -1.91
C GLU A 311 5.83 -4.18 -0.90
N LEU A 312 5.99 -5.46 -1.28
CA LEU A 312 6.59 -6.51 -0.45
C LEU A 312 8.13 -6.52 -0.53
N ALA A 313 8.72 -5.79 -1.48
CA ALA A 313 10.16 -5.84 -1.74
C ALA A 313 11.02 -5.52 -0.50
N PRO A 314 10.72 -4.53 0.35
CA PRO A 314 11.51 -4.29 1.56
C PRO A 314 11.48 -5.46 2.55
N THR A 315 10.31 -6.09 2.76
CA THR A 315 10.17 -7.28 3.61
C THR A 315 10.94 -8.47 3.02
N VAL A 316 10.78 -8.73 1.72
CA VAL A 316 11.47 -9.85 1.05
C VAL A 316 12.98 -9.63 1.02
N ALA A 317 13.45 -8.39 0.83
CA ALA A 317 14.87 -8.05 0.91
C ALA A 317 15.45 -8.29 2.32
N ALA A 318 14.70 -7.95 3.38
CA ALA A 318 15.10 -8.23 4.76
C ALA A 318 15.21 -9.74 5.02
N ILE A 319 14.24 -10.56 4.58
CA ILE A 319 14.32 -12.03 4.67
C ILE A 319 15.51 -12.55 3.87
N ALA A 320 15.71 -12.04 2.64
CA ALA A 320 16.81 -12.45 1.77
C ALA A 320 18.19 -12.12 2.35
N ALA A 321 18.34 -11.01 3.08
CA ALA A 321 19.57 -10.65 3.77
C ALA A 321 19.91 -11.65 4.90
N CYS A 322 18.92 -12.32 5.45
CA CYS A 322 19.05 -13.36 6.48
C CYS A 322 19.14 -14.79 5.88
N ALA A 323 18.97 -14.94 4.58
CA ALA A 323 18.99 -16.25 3.91
C ALA A 323 20.41 -16.81 3.73
N THR A 324 20.51 -18.11 3.45
CA THR A 324 21.79 -18.83 3.28
C THR A 324 22.22 -18.97 1.83
N THR A 325 21.37 -18.62 0.87
CA THR A 325 21.68 -18.64 -0.56
C THR A 325 21.32 -17.30 -1.21
N PRO A 326 21.92 -16.94 -2.36
CA PRO A 326 21.66 -15.65 -3.01
C PRO A 326 20.21 -15.44 -3.44
N SER A 327 19.78 -14.18 -3.42
CA SER A 327 18.48 -13.74 -3.91
C SER A 327 18.63 -12.69 -5.01
N GLU A 328 17.65 -12.66 -5.92
CA GLU A 328 17.53 -11.61 -6.95
C GLU A 328 16.06 -11.18 -7.05
N LEU A 329 15.80 -9.91 -6.75
CA LEU A 329 14.50 -9.28 -6.79
C LEU A 329 14.49 -8.32 -7.97
N THR A 330 13.65 -8.55 -8.97
CA THR A 330 13.61 -7.76 -10.22
C THR A 330 12.23 -7.13 -10.45
N GLY A 331 12.10 -6.30 -11.49
CA GLY A 331 10.84 -5.66 -11.87
C GLY A 331 10.42 -4.51 -10.96
N ILE A 332 11.30 -3.97 -10.13
CA ILE A 332 10.95 -3.00 -9.08
C ILE A 332 11.57 -1.61 -9.25
N ALA A 333 11.98 -1.24 -10.47
CA ALA A 333 12.53 0.10 -10.75
C ALA A 333 11.57 1.24 -10.34
N HIS A 334 10.26 1.02 -10.44
CA HIS A 334 9.23 1.98 -10.04
C HIS A 334 9.28 2.37 -8.56
N LEU A 335 9.86 1.53 -7.69
CA LEU A 335 10.01 1.82 -6.26
C LEU A 335 10.97 2.98 -5.97
N ARG A 336 11.76 3.43 -6.95
CA ARG A 336 12.59 4.62 -6.82
C ARG A 336 11.79 5.91 -6.66
N GLY A 337 10.54 5.93 -7.15
CA GLY A 337 9.61 7.06 -7.06
C GLY A 337 8.59 6.96 -5.91
N HIS A 338 8.76 6.04 -4.96
CA HIS A 338 7.86 5.89 -3.82
C HIS A 338 8.16 6.91 -2.70
N GLU A 339 7.96 6.54 -1.44
CA GLU A 339 8.27 7.39 -0.29
C GLU A 339 9.74 7.80 -0.25
N THR A 340 10.60 6.86 -0.61
CA THR A 340 12.03 7.05 -0.87
C THR A 340 12.44 6.21 -2.09
N ASP A 341 13.67 6.38 -2.59
CA ASP A 341 14.28 5.40 -3.50
C ASP A 341 14.59 4.13 -2.70
N ARG A 342 13.62 3.20 -2.68
CA ARG A 342 13.71 1.97 -1.88
C ARG A 342 14.86 1.07 -2.29
N LEU A 343 15.26 1.06 -3.57
CA LEU A 343 16.38 0.24 -4.05
C LEU A 343 17.69 0.75 -3.46
N ALA A 344 17.94 2.04 -3.61
CA ALA A 344 19.13 2.68 -3.05
C ALA A 344 19.16 2.60 -1.52
N ALA A 345 18.00 2.80 -0.86
CA ALA A 345 17.88 2.71 0.59
C ALA A 345 18.17 1.31 1.12
N LEU A 346 17.52 0.26 0.57
CA LEU A 346 17.74 -1.13 0.98
C LEU A 346 19.19 -1.56 0.77
N SER A 347 19.77 -1.23 -0.39
CA SER A 347 21.17 -1.53 -0.66
C SER A 347 22.09 -0.87 0.35
N ARG A 348 21.88 0.41 0.66
CA ARG A 348 22.68 1.16 1.61
C ARG A 348 22.57 0.61 3.02
N GLU A 349 21.36 0.35 3.49
CA GLU A 349 21.14 -0.06 4.89
C GLU A 349 21.59 -1.52 5.12
N ILE A 350 21.32 -2.44 4.20
CA ILE A 350 21.83 -3.82 4.30
C ILE A 350 23.36 -3.82 4.31
N ASN A 351 24.01 -3.08 3.40
CA ASN A 351 25.47 -2.98 3.36
C ASN A 351 26.04 -2.24 4.60
N GLY A 352 25.32 -1.28 5.15
CA GLY A 352 25.68 -0.58 6.39
C GLY A 352 25.80 -1.52 7.59
N LEU A 353 24.95 -2.55 7.65
CA LEU A 353 25.03 -3.61 8.65
C LEU A 353 26.08 -4.69 8.29
N GLY A 354 26.85 -4.55 7.21
CA GLY A 354 27.85 -5.51 6.75
C GLY A 354 27.28 -6.62 5.87
N GLY A 355 26.03 -6.49 5.41
CA GLY A 355 25.45 -7.35 4.39
C GLY A 355 26.09 -7.17 3.02
N ASN A 356 25.55 -7.84 2.00
CA ASN A 356 26.02 -7.74 0.63
C ASN A 356 24.81 -7.61 -0.32
N CYS A 357 24.43 -6.38 -0.60
CA CYS A 357 23.33 -6.02 -1.47
C CYS A 357 23.81 -5.14 -2.61
N GLU A 358 23.69 -5.64 -3.83
CA GLU A 358 23.98 -4.91 -5.08
C GLU A 358 22.69 -4.31 -5.63
N GLU A 359 22.72 -3.01 -5.90
CA GLU A 359 21.64 -2.33 -6.58
C GLU A 359 21.74 -2.57 -8.10
N LEU A 360 20.70 -3.16 -8.69
CA LEU A 360 20.57 -3.39 -10.13
C LEU A 360 19.76 -2.24 -10.78
N GLY A 361 19.72 -2.23 -12.10
CA GLY A 361 18.93 -1.23 -12.85
C GLY A 361 17.44 -1.24 -12.48
N ASP A 362 16.86 -2.42 -12.29
CA ASP A 362 15.44 -2.64 -11.97
C ASP A 362 15.20 -3.49 -10.71
N GLY A 363 16.22 -3.68 -9.86
CA GLY A 363 16.09 -4.57 -8.73
C GLY A 363 17.26 -4.60 -7.78
N LEU A 364 17.34 -5.66 -7.00
CA LEU A 364 18.39 -5.94 -6.01
C LEU A 364 18.92 -7.35 -6.16
N ARG A 365 20.26 -7.51 -6.01
CA ARG A 365 20.89 -8.81 -5.78
C ARG A 365 21.46 -8.85 -4.37
N ILE A 366 21.03 -9.82 -3.58
CA ILE A 366 21.42 -9.97 -2.18
C ILE A 366 22.16 -11.30 -2.03
N THR A 367 23.40 -11.23 -1.55
CA THR A 367 24.25 -12.40 -1.35
C THR A 367 24.46 -12.61 0.16
N PRO A 368 24.40 -13.85 0.66
CA PRO A 368 24.62 -14.12 2.08
C PRO A 368 25.91 -13.50 2.61
N ALA A 369 25.80 -12.78 3.72
CA ALA A 369 26.93 -12.17 4.41
C ALA A 369 26.66 -12.11 5.92
N ARG A 370 27.72 -12.01 6.73
CA ARG A 370 27.58 -11.87 8.18
C ARG A 370 27.31 -10.42 8.53
N MET A 371 26.07 -10.14 8.86
CA MET A 371 25.65 -8.82 9.35
C MET A 371 26.01 -8.62 10.83
N ARG A 372 26.03 -7.34 11.25
CA ARG A 372 26.33 -6.87 12.61
C ARG A 372 25.38 -5.70 12.95
N GLY A 373 25.20 -5.41 14.23
CA GLY A 373 24.41 -4.29 14.70
C GLY A 373 24.93 -2.95 14.17
N GLY A 374 24.03 -1.99 14.12
CA GLY A 374 24.27 -0.64 13.63
C GLY A 374 22.97 0.12 13.39
N ALA A 375 23.08 1.37 12.96
CA ALA A 375 21.95 2.20 12.62
C ALA A 375 21.33 1.72 11.28
N TRP A 376 19.99 1.71 11.27
CA TRP A 376 19.16 1.47 10.09
C TRP A 376 18.26 2.69 9.88
N HIS A 377 18.48 3.43 8.79
CA HIS A 377 17.71 4.62 8.47
C HIS A 377 16.44 4.26 7.70
N THR A 378 15.33 4.91 8.06
CA THR A 378 14.02 4.62 7.46
C THR A 378 13.66 5.54 6.32
N TYR A 379 14.28 6.71 6.21
CA TYR A 379 13.95 7.70 5.18
C TYR A 379 12.46 8.11 5.21
N ASP A 380 11.85 8.13 6.40
CA ASP A 380 10.41 8.33 6.61
C ASP A 380 9.51 7.32 5.85
N ASP A 381 10.06 6.15 5.53
CA ASP A 381 9.34 5.06 4.86
C ASP A 381 9.05 3.91 5.84
N HIS A 382 7.77 3.67 6.08
CA HIS A 382 7.28 2.63 6.99
C HIS A 382 7.74 1.22 6.60
N ARG A 383 7.94 0.93 5.32
CA ARG A 383 8.43 -0.37 4.83
C ARG A 383 9.93 -0.55 5.11
N MET A 384 10.69 0.53 5.06
CA MET A 384 12.08 0.50 5.50
C MET A 384 12.19 0.24 7.02
N ALA A 385 11.30 0.84 7.81
CA ALA A 385 11.26 0.64 9.25
C ALA A 385 10.98 -0.83 9.60
N THR A 386 9.97 -1.44 9.01
CA THR A 386 9.66 -2.87 9.24
C THR A 386 10.76 -3.81 8.75
N ALA A 387 11.46 -3.47 7.66
CA ALA A 387 12.60 -4.26 7.17
C ALA A 387 13.75 -4.27 8.18
N GLY A 388 14.06 -3.13 8.79
CA GLY A 388 15.06 -3.05 9.88
C GLY A 388 14.67 -3.86 11.10
N ALA A 389 13.39 -3.83 11.49
CA ALA A 389 12.89 -4.62 12.60
C ALA A 389 13.02 -6.14 12.35
N ILE A 390 12.75 -6.61 11.13
CA ILE A 390 12.92 -8.02 10.74
C ILE A 390 14.37 -8.47 10.90
N ILE A 391 15.32 -7.69 10.37
CA ILE A 391 16.76 -8.01 10.47
C ILE A 391 17.19 -7.99 11.94
N GLY A 392 16.69 -7.04 12.73
CA GLY A 392 16.99 -6.90 14.16
C GLY A 392 16.66 -8.14 14.99
N LEU A 393 15.66 -8.95 14.59
CA LEU A 393 15.34 -10.19 15.31
C LEU A 393 16.52 -11.18 15.38
N VAL A 394 17.36 -11.21 14.33
CA VAL A 394 18.46 -12.18 14.21
C VAL A 394 19.84 -11.55 14.14
N VAL A 395 19.92 -10.21 14.14
CA VAL A 395 21.16 -9.43 14.18
C VAL A 395 21.11 -8.52 15.41
N ASP A 396 21.94 -8.82 16.42
CA ASP A 396 21.99 -8.06 17.67
C ASP A 396 22.52 -6.64 17.46
N GLY A 397 21.89 -5.65 18.14
CA GLY A 397 22.31 -4.26 18.15
C GLY A 397 21.89 -3.45 16.91
N VAL A 398 20.84 -3.86 16.19
CA VAL A 398 20.22 -3.03 15.15
C VAL A 398 19.37 -1.95 15.81
N GLU A 399 19.58 -0.71 15.42
CA GLU A 399 18.83 0.48 15.88
C GLU A 399 18.10 1.10 14.69
N VAL A 400 16.76 1.07 14.71
CA VAL A 400 15.92 1.59 13.64
C VAL A 400 15.57 3.05 13.90
N GLU A 401 15.89 3.94 12.96
CA GLU A 401 15.54 5.34 13.02
C GLU A 401 14.02 5.52 12.92
N ASN A 402 13.44 6.37 13.77
CA ASN A 402 12.03 6.81 13.67
C ASN A 402 11.06 5.65 13.36
N ILE A 403 10.98 4.65 14.25
CA ILE A 403 10.07 3.51 14.08
C ILE A 403 8.60 3.95 13.94
N GLU A 404 8.23 5.10 14.49
CA GLU A 404 6.89 5.66 14.45
C GLU A 404 6.44 6.02 13.02
N THR A 405 7.33 6.05 12.03
CA THR A 405 6.93 6.18 10.63
C THR A 405 6.01 5.04 10.19
N THR A 406 6.01 3.90 10.88
CA THR A 406 5.08 2.77 10.67
C THR A 406 3.62 3.16 10.92
N ALA A 407 3.35 4.16 11.78
CA ALA A 407 1.99 4.64 12.07
C ALA A 407 1.23 5.15 10.83
N LYS A 408 1.94 5.40 9.72
CA LYS A 408 1.35 5.71 8.43
C LYS A 408 0.35 4.63 7.96
N THR A 409 0.66 3.35 8.21
CA THR A 409 -0.14 2.21 7.74
C THR A 409 -0.40 1.16 8.81
N LEU A 410 0.38 1.14 9.88
CA LEU A 410 0.30 0.18 10.96
C LEU A 410 0.63 0.87 12.29
N PRO A 411 -0.28 1.68 12.85
CA PRO A 411 -0.09 2.31 14.15
C PRO A 411 0.14 1.28 15.26
N GLY A 412 1.03 1.57 16.19
CA GLY A 412 1.37 0.66 17.29
C GLY A 412 2.26 -0.52 16.89
N PHE A 413 2.93 -0.45 15.73
CA PHE A 413 3.82 -1.53 15.26
C PHE A 413 4.89 -1.90 16.29
N ALA A 414 5.53 -0.93 16.95
CA ALA A 414 6.57 -1.20 17.92
C ALA A 414 6.07 -2.06 19.10
N ASP A 415 4.85 -1.79 19.60
CA ASP A 415 4.21 -2.58 20.66
C ASP A 415 3.85 -3.98 20.17
N MET A 416 3.21 -4.09 19.00
CA MET A 416 2.90 -5.37 18.37
C MET A 416 4.17 -6.21 18.13
N TRP A 417 5.28 -5.56 17.72
CA TRP A 417 6.55 -6.25 17.52
C TRP A 417 7.19 -6.72 18.81
N ALA A 418 7.06 -5.95 19.90
CA ALA A 418 7.48 -6.38 21.22
C ALA A 418 6.73 -7.62 21.71
N GLU A 419 5.44 -7.74 21.39
CA GLU A 419 4.64 -8.94 21.71
C GLU A 419 5.12 -10.19 20.96
N VAL A 420 5.66 -10.06 19.73
CA VAL A 420 6.23 -11.17 18.96
C VAL A 420 7.38 -11.85 19.71
N VAL A 421 8.16 -11.08 20.46
CA VAL A 421 9.37 -11.56 21.19
C VAL A 421 9.14 -11.79 22.67
N ALA A 422 7.97 -11.44 23.21
CA ALA A 422 7.65 -11.55 24.62
C ALA A 422 7.29 -12.98 25.09
N GLN A 423 7.31 -13.97 24.21
CA GLN A 423 6.86 -15.34 24.45
C GLN A 423 8.01 -16.32 24.66
#